data_45b452533e0b1a4c8a020e7bfb9d42a0
#
_entry.id   45b452533e0b1a4c8a020e7bfb9d42a0
#
_cell.length_a   1.000
_cell.length_b   1.000
_cell.length_c   1.000
_cell.angle_alpha   90.00
_cell.angle_beta   90.00
_cell.angle_gamma   90.00
#
_symmetry.space_group_name_H-M   'P 1'
#
loop_
_entity.id
_entity.type
_entity.pdbx_description
1 polymer ?
#
loop_
_entity_poly.entity_id
_entity_poly.type
_entity_poly.pdbx_seq_one_letter_code
_entity_poly.pdbx_strand_id
1 'polypeptide(L)'
;MKKRIALSFVALASVALLAACGEVKSGGSNATGTKVADKTIKIGFNFEETGATAAYGTAEQKGAQLAVDEINKAGGIDGKKLEVVDKDNKSETAEAASVTTNLVTQSKVNAVVGPATSGATAAAVSNATKAGVPLISPSATQDGLTKNQEYLFIGTFQDSFQGKIISKYVTEKLKAKKVVLYTDNSSDYAKGIAKAFRSAYKGKIVADEKFVAGDTDFQAALTKMKGKDFDAIVIPGYYTEAGKIVNQARGLGIDKPIVGGDGFNGEEFVQQATPAKASNIYYISGFSSTVDVSAKAKKFLEAYKAKYNNEEPSTFAALAYDSVYLVANAAKGAKTSVDIKDNLAKTKNFEGVTGDTSFDKHHNTVKTAFMMTMNNGKVTAAETVKP
;
A
#
# COMPACT_ATOMS: atom_id res chain seq x y z
N MET A 1 19.29 59.56 -57.38
CA MET A 1 19.97 58.73 -58.43
C MET A 1 19.58 57.29 -58.07
N LYS A 2 18.68 56.70 -58.85
CA LYS A 2 18.85 55.51 -59.72
C LYS A 2 19.53 54.33 -58.98
N LYS A 3 18.99 53.17 -58.82
CA LYS A 3 18.33 52.12 -59.67
C LYS A 3 18.25 50.88 -58.74
N ARG A 4 17.59 49.83 -58.88
CA ARG A 4 16.64 49.22 -59.81
C ARG A 4 16.04 48.00 -59.11
N ILE A 5 14.82 47.73 -59.50
CA ILE A 5 13.98 46.57 -59.20
C ILE A 5 14.63 45.27 -59.75
N ALA A 6 14.53 44.19 -59.02
CA ALA A 6 14.52 42.85 -59.60
C ALA A 6 13.47 41.97 -58.90
N LEU A 7 12.35 41.72 -59.60
CA LEU A 7 11.37 40.68 -59.33
C LEU A 7 12.04 39.31 -59.64
N SER A 8 11.83 38.37 -58.77
CA SER A 8 11.97 36.96 -59.12
C SER A 8 10.81 36.18 -58.60
N PHE A 9 10.03 35.61 -59.50
CA PHE A 9 8.97 34.66 -59.29
C PHE A 9 9.53 33.38 -58.64
N VAL A 10 8.88 32.88 -57.62
CA VAL A 10 9.01 31.47 -57.20
C VAL A 10 7.63 30.88 -57.04
N ALA A 11 7.48 29.75 -57.69
CA ALA A 11 6.29 29.00 -57.94
C ALA A 11 5.60 28.48 -56.64
N LEU A 12 4.26 28.55 -56.64
CA LEU A 12 3.40 27.79 -55.73
C LEU A 12 3.58 26.28 -56.00
N ALA A 13 4.07 25.55 -55.02
CA ALA A 13 3.91 24.11 -54.90
C ALA A 13 2.87 23.81 -53.83
N SER A 14 1.66 23.49 -54.24
CA SER A 14 0.57 23.04 -53.40
C SER A 14 0.86 21.64 -52.90
N VAL A 15 1.17 21.49 -51.59
CA VAL A 15 1.20 20.19 -50.96
C VAL A 15 -0.14 20.01 -50.23
N ALA A 16 -0.96 19.12 -50.79
CA ALA A 16 -2.17 18.62 -50.14
C ALA A 16 -1.76 17.74 -48.95
N LEU A 17 -1.91 18.26 -47.72
CA LEU A 17 -1.87 17.45 -46.52
C LEU A 17 -3.22 16.74 -46.34
N LEU A 18 -3.21 15.44 -46.64
CA LEU A 18 -4.28 14.52 -46.23
C LEU A 18 -4.35 14.51 -44.71
N ALA A 19 -5.42 15.05 -44.17
CA ALA A 19 -5.82 14.86 -42.81
C ALA A 19 -6.22 13.38 -42.59
N ALA A 20 -5.29 12.56 -42.15
CA ALA A 20 -5.62 11.28 -41.55
C ALA A 20 -6.09 11.54 -40.10
N CYS A 21 -7.41 11.57 -39.90
CA CYS A 21 -7.99 11.37 -38.57
C CYS A 21 -7.66 9.96 -38.09
N GLY A 22 -6.49 9.81 -37.49
CA GLY A 22 -6.16 8.64 -36.68
C GLY A 22 -6.78 8.82 -35.30
N GLU A 23 -7.67 7.92 -34.91
CA GLU A 23 -8.12 7.79 -33.54
C GLU A 23 -6.88 7.79 -32.62
N VAL A 24 -6.86 8.73 -31.71
CA VAL A 24 -5.90 8.73 -30.59
C VAL A 24 -6.29 7.56 -29.69
N LYS A 25 -5.71 6.37 -29.95
CA LYS A 25 -5.72 5.28 -28.98
C LYS A 25 -5.04 5.82 -27.73
N SER A 26 -5.75 5.77 -26.61
CA SER A 26 -5.23 6.08 -25.27
C SER A 26 -3.86 5.43 -25.09
N GLY A 27 -2.85 6.23 -24.72
CA GLY A 27 -1.45 5.85 -24.77
C GLY A 27 -1.09 4.65 -23.92
N GLY A 28 -0.97 3.51 -24.56
CA GLY A 28 -0.14 2.44 -24.05
C GLY A 28 1.32 2.90 -24.11
N SER A 29 2.09 2.73 -23.03
CA SER A 29 3.51 3.03 -23.06
C SER A 29 4.18 2.12 -24.09
N ASN A 30 4.93 2.68 -25.04
CA ASN A 30 5.76 1.91 -26.01
C ASN A 30 7.01 1.30 -25.33
N ALA A 31 6.97 1.07 -24.03
CA ALA A 31 8.08 0.54 -23.28
C ALA A 31 8.33 -0.93 -23.67
N THR A 32 9.54 -1.24 -24.04
CA THR A 32 9.94 -2.61 -24.45
C THR A 32 10.11 -3.56 -23.26
N GLY A 33 10.19 -3.01 -22.05
CA GLY A 33 10.40 -3.75 -20.82
C GLY A 33 11.78 -4.38 -20.68
N THR A 34 11.98 -5.10 -19.59
CA THR A 34 13.22 -5.84 -19.29
C THR A 34 13.07 -7.29 -19.72
N LYS A 35 14.05 -7.82 -20.46
CA LYS A 35 14.08 -9.24 -20.84
C LYS A 35 14.25 -10.14 -19.60
N VAL A 36 13.49 -11.21 -19.52
CA VAL A 36 13.70 -12.28 -18.54
C VAL A 36 14.90 -13.12 -18.96
N ALA A 37 15.86 -13.32 -18.06
CA ALA A 37 17.05 -14.11 -18.34
C ALA A 37 16.74 -15.62 -18.41
N ASP A 38 17.67 -16.41 -18.95
CA ASP A 38 17.46 -17.84 -19.14
C ASP A 38 17.42 -18.63 -17.82
N LYS A 39 18.13 -18.16 -16.79
CA LYS A 39 18.28 -18.86 -15.52
C LYS A 39 17.68 -18.12 -14.32
N THR A 40 17.35 -16.84 -14.47
CA THR A 40 16.89 -16.00 -13.36
C THR A 40 15.74 -15.09 -13.76
N ILE A 41 14.88 -14.80 -12.78
CA ILE A 41 13.88 -13.75 -12.82
C ILE A 41 14.27 -12.77 -11.71
N LYS A 42 14.59 -11.51 -12.09
CA LYS A 42 15.02 -10.49 -11.14
C LYS A 42 13.83 -9.73 -10.56
N ILE A 43 13.71 -9.69 -9.25
CA ILE A 43 12.70 -8.92 -8.54
C ILE A 43 13.39 -7.82 -7.73
N GLY A 44 12.96 -6.58 -7.90
CA GLY A 44 13.40 -5.46 -7.09
C GLY A 44 12.51 -5.33 -5.86
N PHE A 45 13.10 -5.23 -4.68
CA PHE A 45 12.41 -4.79 -3.47
C PHE A 45 12.68 -3.30 -3.26
N ASN A 46 11.61 -2.56 -3.03
CA ASN A 46 11.64 -1.12 -2.75
C ASN A 46 10.80 -0.88 -1.51
N PHE A 47 11.39 -1.12 -0.34
CA PHE A 47 10.67 -1.04 0.92
C PHE A 47 11.19 0.09 1.79
N GLU A 48 10.37 0.50 2.74
CA GLU A 48 10.67 1.45 3.81
C GLU A 48 11.39 0.71 4.95
N GLU A 49 12.68 0.30 4.76
CA GLU A 49 13.40 -0.49 5.77
C GLU A 49 13.96 0.35 6.90
N THR A 50 14.11 1.67 6.67
CA THR A 50 14.46 2.65 7.70
C THR A 50 13.50 3.84 7.65
N GLY A 51 13.56 4.72 8.67
CA GLY A 51 12.74 5.94 8.74
C GLY A 51 11.39 5.74 9.44
N ALA A 52 10.46 6.65 9.16
CA ALA A 52 9.22 6.82 9.94
C ALA A 52 8.24 5.64 9.84
N THR A 53 8.28 4.87 8.76
CA THR A 53 7.41 3.72 8.48
C THR A 53 8.18 2.41 8.35
N ALA A 54 9.37 2.33 8.94
CA ALA A 54 10.28 1.18 8.85
C ALA A 54 9.64 -0.14 9.30
N ALA A 55 8.71 -0.10 10.26
CA ALA A 55 7.99 -1.28 10.71
C ALA A 55 7.22 -1.99 9.58
N TYR A 56 6.64 -1.21 8.65
CA TYR A 56 5.93 -1.79 7.50
C TYR A 56 6.91 -2.42 6.52
N GLY A 57 7.91 -1.64 6.08
CA GLY A 57 8.86 -2.08 5.06
C GLY A 57 9.71 -3.26 5.50
N THR A 58 10.17 -3.30 6.75
CA THR A 58 10.92 -4.45 7.28
C THR A 58 10.05 -5.71 7.39
N ALA A 59 8.78 -5.56 7.75
CA ALA A 59 7.85 -6.69 7.76
C ALA A 59 7.57 -7.18 6.33
N GLU A 60 7.36 -6.27 5.36
CA GLU A 60 7.20 -6.62 3.95
C GLU A 60 8.43 -7.33 3.40
N GLN A 61 9.62 -6.82 3.66
CA GLN A 61 10.89 -7.43 3.26
C GLN A 61 11.00 -8.87 3.77
N LYS A 62 10.71 -9.11 5.05
CA LYS A 62 10.73 -10.45 5.63
C LYS A 62 9.71 -11.39 4.94
N GLY A 63 8.48 -10.95 4.74
CA GLY A 63 7.44 -11.73 4.07
C GLY A 63 7.80 -12.04 2.62
N ALA A 64 8.26 -11.03 1.86
CA ALA A 64 8.70 -11.18 0.49
C ALA A 64 9.91 -12.13 0.37
N GLN A 65 10.90 -12.00 1.25
CA GLN A 65 12.08 -12.87 1.25
C GLN A 65 11.73 -14.33 1.58
N LEU A 66 10.77 -14.55 2.49
CA LEU A 66 10.29 -15.92 2.78
C LEU A 66 9.68 -16.55 1.53
N ALA A 67 8.84 -15.82 0.79
CA ALA A 67 8.24 -16.30 -0.46
C ALA A 67 9.30 -16.65 -1.51
N VAL A 68 10.32 -15.78 -1.69
CA VAL A 68 11.44 -16.03 -2.61
C VAL A 68 12.19 -17.32 -2.25
N ASP A 69 12.50 -17.51 -0.97
CA ASP A 69 13.22 -18.70 -0.51
C ASP A 69 12.42 -19.97 -0.76
N GLU A 70 11.12 -19.97 -0.47
CA GLU A 70 10.24 -21.11 -0.72
C GLU A 70 10.14 -21.45 -2.21
N ILE A 71 9.92 -20.44 -3.06
CA ILE A 71 9.85 -20.62 -4.51
C ILE A 71 11.18 -21.16 -5.03
N ASN A 72 12.30 -20.62 -4.60
CA ASN A 72 13.62 -21.08 -5.00
C ASN A 72 13.94 -22.48 -4.50
N LYS A 73 13.52 -22.84 -3.29
CA LYS A 73 13.64 -24.20 -2.73
C LYS A 73 12.81 -25.20 -3.54
N ALA A 74 11.64 -24.80 -4.02
CA ALA A 74 10.76 -25.62 -4.86
C ALA A 74 11.25 -25.77 -6.32
N GLY A 75 12.38 -25.19 -6.71
CA GLY A 75 12.96 -25.29 -8.07
C GLY A 75 12.86 -24.02 -8.89
N GLY A 76 12.25 -22.96 -8.38
CA GLY A 76 12.04 -21.70 -9.07
C GLY A 76 10.80 -21.70 -9.97
N ILE A 77 10.73 -20.80 -10.91
CA ILE A 77 9.65 -20.65 -11.88
C ILE A 77 10.16 -21.09 -13.26
N ASP A 78 9.59 -22.15 -13.82
CA ASP A 78 10.03 -22.76 -15.08
C ASP A 78 11.55 -23.09 -15.06
N GLY A 79 12.08 -23.54 -13.90
CA GLY A 79 13.48 -23.83 -13.68
C GLY A 79 14.36 -22.60 -13.44
N LYS A 80 13.81 -21.37 -13.46
CA LYS A 80 14.54 -20.13 -13.20
C LYS A 80 14.43 -19.74 -11.74
N LYS A 81 15.56 -19.36 -11.14
CA LYS A 81 15.57 -18.86 -9.76
C LYS A 81 15.12 -17.41 -9.68
N LEU A 82 14.44 -17.04 -8.61
CA LEU A 82 14.20 -15.65 -8.27
C LEU A 82 15.48 -15.05 -7.68
N GLU A 83 15.92 -13.93 -8.26
CA GLU A 83 17.06 -13.13 -7.80
C GLU A 83 16.53 -11.80 -7.26
N VAL A 84 16.82 -11.48 -6.02
CA VAL A 84 16.35 -10.27 -5.35
C VAL A 84 17.40 -9.17 -5.44
N VAL A 85 16.97 -7.96 -5.78
CA VAL A 85 17.72 -6.71 -5.60
C VAL A 85 16.96 -5.87 -4.58
N ASP A 86 17.46 -5.86 -3.36
CA ASP A 86 16.85 -5.20 -2.23
C ASP A 86 17.37 -3.79 -2.02
N LYS A 87 16.47 -2.81 -1.79
CA LYS A 87 16.79 -1.38 -1.67
C LYS A 87 15.86 -0.69 -0.68
N ASP A 88 16.45 -0.09 0.33
CA ASP A 88 15.77 0.76 1.30
C ASP A 88 15.43 2.13 0.70
N ASN A 89 14.16 2.53 0.75
CA ASN A 89 13.70 3.87 0.36
C ASN A 89 13.64 4.87 1.53
N LYS A 90 14.03 4.45 2.72
CA LYS A 90 14.18 5.26 3.95
C LYS A 90 12.90 5.97 4.40
N SER A 91 11.74 5.48 3.99
CA SER A 91 10.43 6.11 4.20
C SER A 91 10.30 7.50 3.52
N GLU A 92 11.14 7.78 2.52
CA GLU A 92 11.16 9.04 1.80
C GLU A 92 10.61 8.88 0.38
N THR A 93 9.62 9.68 -0.01
CA THR A 93 8.97 9.57 -1.33
C THR A 93 9.94 9.81 -2.49
N ALA A 94 10.86 10.76 -2.34
CA ALA A 94 11.89 11.04 -3.35
C ALA A 94 12.88 9.87 -3.49
N GLU A 95 13.24 9.23 -2.38
CA GLU A 95 14.12 8.06 -2.39
C GLU A 95 13.40 6.86 -3.02
N ALA A 96 12.11 6.64 -2.74
CA ALA A 96 11.33 5.57 -3.37
C ALA A 96 11.30 5.70 -4.91
N ALA A 97 11.19 6.92 -5.44
CA ALA A 97 11.30 7.18 -6.88
C ALA A 97 12.71 6.91 -7.42
N SER A 98 13.76 7.31 -6.68
CA SER A 98 15.17 7.09 -7.02
C SER A 98 15.51 5.60 -7.02
N VAL A 99 15.13 4.89 -5.95
CA VAL A 99 15.27 3.43 -5.82
C VAL A 99 14.60 2.72 -6.99
N THR A 100 13.35 3.06 -7.32
CA THR A 100 12.67 2.47 -8.48
C THR A 100 13.45 2.71 -9.77
N THR A 101 13.93 3.93 -9.99
CA THR A 101 14.76 4.25 -11.17
C THR A 101 15.99 3.34 -11.23
N ASN A 102 16.72 3.19 -10.11
CA ASN A 102 17.89 2.32 -10.04
C ASN A 102 17.53 0.85 -10.35
N LEU A 103 16.47 0.34 -9.73
CA LEU A 103 16.01 -1.04 -9.94
C LEU A 103 15.69 -1.34 -11.40
N VAL A 104 14.97 -0.44 -12.08
CA VAL A 104 14.53 -0.69 -13.46
C VAL A 104 15.59 -0.38 -14.52
N THR A 105 16.50 0.61 -14.28
CA THR A 105 17.48 1.04 -15.28
C THR A 105 18.84 0.39 -15.09
N GLN A 106 19.34 0.27 -13.86
CA GLN A 106 20.67 -0.26 -13.55
C GLN A 106 20.59 -1.77 -13.26
N SER A 107 19.74 -2.16 -12.32
CA SER A 107 19.60 -3.57 -11.93
C SER A 107 18.79 -4.37 -12.95
N LYS A 108 17.99 -3.71 -13.78
CA LYS A 108 17.14 -4.30 -14.85
C LYS A 108 16.27 -5.42 -14.31
N VAL A 109 15.53 -5.12 -13.24
CA VAL A 109 14.60 -6.07 -12.65
C VAL A 109 13.39 -6.32 -13.57
N ASN A 110 12.76 -7.47 -13.43
CA ASN A 110 11.60 -7.88 -14.21
C ASN A 110 10.26 -7.45 -13.55
N ALA A 111 10.28 -7.22 -12.24
CA ALA A 111 9.16 -6.68 -11.48
C ALA A 111 9.70 -5.95 -10.24
N VAL A 112 8.91 -5.02 -9.70
CA VAL A 112 9.17 -4.35 -8.40
C VAL A 112 8.07 -4.74 -7.43
N VAL A 113 8.44 -5.14 -6.21
CA VAL A 113 7.55 -5.35 -5.08
C VAL A 113 7.79 -4.22 -4.06
N GLY A 114 6.74 -3.55 -3.64
CA GLY A 114 6.82 -2.30 -2.87
C GLY A 114 6.62 -1.07 -3.77
N PRO A 115 6.64 0.17 -3.19
CA PRO A 115 6.73 0.49 -1.77
C PRO A 115 5.49 0.08 -0.95
N ALA A 116 5.63 0.16 0.39
CA ALA A 116 4.53 -0.11 1.32
C ALA A 116 3.53 1.05 1.37
N THR A 117 4.01 2.29 1.49
CA THR A 117 3.15 3.45 1.71
C THR A 117 2.58 4.02 0.41
N SER A 118 1.39 4.62 0.51
CA SER A 118 0.71 5.22 -0.65
C SER A 118 1.50 6.35 -1.29
N GLY A 119 2.11 7.23 -0.47
CA GLY A 119 2.92 8.35 -0.97
C GLY A 119 4.18 7.89 -1.71
N ALA A 120 4.90 6.90 -1.18
CA ALA A 120 6.06 6.32 -1.83
C ALA A 120 5.69 5.59 -3.14
N THR A 121 4.57 4.84 -3.13
CA THR A 121 4.04 4.17 -4.33
C THR A 121 3.68 5.16 -5.43
N ALA A 122 3.00 6.26 -5.10
CA ALA A 122 2.66 7.32 -6.04
C ALA A 122 3.90 7.95 -6.69
N ALA A 123 4.97 8.14 -5.91
CA ALA A 123 6.24 8.69 -6.41
C ALA A 123 7.02 7.70 -7.30
N ALA A 124 6.94 6.41 -6.98
CA ALA A 124 7.69 5.34 -7.64
C ALA A 124 7.13 4.93 -9.02
N VAL A 125 5.80 4.89 -9.15
CA VAL A 125 5.11 4.23 -10.29
C VAL A 125 5.47 4.77 -11.66
N SER A 126 5.68 6.08 -11.82
CA SER A 126 6.01 6.70 -13.12
C SER A 126 7.30 6.14 -13.71
N ASN A 127 8.31 5.87 -12.87
CA ASN A 127 9.60 5.34 -13.32
C ASN A 127 9.50 3.87 -13.73
N ALA A 128 8.72 3.06 -13.01
CA ALA A 128 8.43 1.69 -13.38
C ALA A 128 7.66 1.62 -14.71
N THR A 129 6.63 2.45 -14.88
CA THR A 129 5.83 2.55 -16.11
C THR A 129 6.68 2.91 -17.33
N LYS A 130 7.54 3.92 -17.21
CA LYS A 130 8.44 4.33 -18.31
C LYS A 130 9.39 3.22 -18.75
N ALA A 131 9.81 2.38 -17.81
CA ALA A 131 10.69 1.24 -18.09
C ALA A 131 9.93 -0.01 -18.58
N GLY A 132 8.60 -0.02 -18.53
CA GLY A 132 7.80 -1.22 -18.86
C GLY A 132 7.96 -2.34 -17.83
N VAL A 133 8.13 -1.99 -16.56
CA VAL A 133 8.32 -2.95 -15.46
C VAL A 133 7.12 -2.84 -14.50
N PRO A 134 6.38 -3.93 -14.23
CA PRO A 134 5.29 -3.90 -13.27
C PRO A 134 5.78 -3.63 -11.86
N LEU A 135 5.03 -2.80 -11.15
CA LEU A 135 5.20 -2.51 -9.74
C LEU A 135 3.95 -2.99 -9.00
N ILE A 136 4.13 -3.86 -8.03
CA ILE A 136 3.06 -4.27 -7.12
C ILE A 136 3.34 -3.72 -5.73
N SER A 137 2.47 -2.83 -5.25
CA SER A 137 2.50 -2.40 -3.85
C SER A 137 1.68 -3.38 -3.02
N PRO A 138 2.30 -4.03 -2.01
CA PRO A 138 1.57 -4.96 -1.14
C PRO A 138 0.49 -4.27 -0.31
N SER A 139 0.76 -3.07 0.20
CA SER A 139 -0.03 -2.44 1.26
C SER A 139 -0.46 -0.99 1.03
N ALA A 140 -0.11 -0.36 -0.10
CA ALA A 140 -0.65 0.97 -0.42
C ALA A 140 -2.17 0.89 -0.65
N THR A 141 -2.93 1.79 0.00
CA THR A 141 -4.39 1.73 0.05
C THR A 141 -5.09 2.95 -0.54
N GLN A 142 -4.36 3.99 -0.91
CA GLN A 142 -4.94 5.24 -1.40
C GLN A 142 -5.79 5.00 -2.66
N ASP A 143 -7.03 5.49 -2.64
CA ASP A 143 -7.92 5.43 -3.80
C ASP A 143 -7.33 6.17 -5.00
N GLY A 144 -7.44 5.56 -6.16
CA GLY A 144 -7.05 6.16 -7.42
C GLY A 144 -5.57 6.10 -7.77
N LEU A 145 -4.71 5.48 -6.96
CA LEU A 145 -3.29 5.26 -7.28
C LEU A 145 -3.09 4.61 -8.64
N THR A 146 -3.92 3.62 -8.97
CA THR A 146 -3.83 2.86 -10.23
C THR A 146 -4.47 3.58 -11.43
N LYS A 147 -5.11 4.73 -11.21
CA LYS A 147 -5.76 5.48 -12.31
C LYS A 147 -4.72 5.92 -13.34
N ASN A 148 -4.89 5.47 -14.59
CA ASN A 148 -3.95 5.72 -15.69
C ASN A 148 -2.52 5.20 -15.43
N GLN A 149 -2.37 4.19 -14.55
CA GLN A 149 -1.11 3.56 -14.20
C GLN A 149 -1.12 2.08 -14.60
N GLU A 150 -0.90 1.82 -15.86
CA GLU A 150 -0.98 0.48 -16.47
C GLU A 150 -0.02 -0.55 -15.83
N TYR A 151 1.07 -0.10 -15.23
CA TYR A 151 2.09 -0.94 -14.62
C TYR A 151 2.00 -1.00 -13.09
N LEU A 152 0.99 -0.37 -12.47
CA LEU A 152 0.77 -0.43 -11.03
C LEU A 152 -0.32 -1.45 -10.68
N PHE A 153 -0.01 -2.28 -9.68
CA PHE A 153 -0.92 -3.24 -9.06
C PHE A 153 -0.99 -3.02 -7.56
N ILE A 154 -2.18 -3.11 -6.98
CA ILE A 154 -2.39 -2.96 -5.53
C ILE A 154 -2.82 -4.29 -4.93
N GLY A 155 -2.02 -4.81 -3.99
CA GLY A 155 -2.20 -6.12 -3.35
C GLY A 155 -3.23 -6.15 -2.22
N THR A 156 -3.81 -5.01 -1.84
CA THR A 156 -4.71 -4.87 -0.70
C THR A 156 -5.97 -4.06 -1.05
N PHE A 157 -6.85 -3.83 -0.06
CA PHE A 157 -8.06 -3.01 -0.17
C PHE A 157 -7.73 -1.51 -0.21
N GLN A 158 -8.75 -0.66 -0.45
CA GLN A 158 -8.59 0.79 -0.58
C GLN A 158 -9.06 1.57 0.65
N ASP A 159 -8.62 2.82 0.80
CA ASP A 159 -8.99 3.73 1.90
C ASP A 159 -10.49 3.99 1.98
N SER A 160 -11.15 4.08 0.82
CA SER A 160 -12.60 4.24 0.76
C SER A 160 -13.35 3.06 1.40
N PHE A 161 -12.83 1.85 1.29
CA PHE A 161 -13.32 0.69 2.00
C PHE A 161 -13.09 0.82 3.50
N GLN A 162 -11.85 1.15 3.91
CA GLN A 162 -11.50 1.31 5.32
C GLN A 162 -12.39 2.34 6.02
N GLY A 163 -12.53 3.54 5.45
CA GLY A 163 -13.35 4.60 6.05
C GLY A 163 -14.82 4.21 6.22
N LYS A 164 -15.39 3.46 5.27
CA LYS A 164 -16.76 2.92 5.38
C LYS A 164 -16.88 1.88 6.50
N ILE A 165 -15.93 0.95 6.59
CA ILE A 165 -15.93 -0.08 7.64
C ILE A 165 -15.75 0.54 9.02
N ILE A 166 -14.83 1.49 9.18
CA ILE A 166 -14.67 2.24 10.44
C ILE A 166 -15.97 2.92 10.83
N SER A 167 -16.63 3.62 9.89
CA SER A 167 -17.91 4.27 10.14
C SER A 167 -18.98 3.28 10.61
N LYS A 168 -19.11 2.15 9.93
CA LYS A 168 -20.06 1.08 10.26
C LYS A 168 -19.77 0.52 11.67
N TYR A 169 -18.51 0.19 11.95
CA TYR A 169 -18.11 -0.37 13.25
C TYR A 169 -18.35 0.60 14.40
N VAL A 170 -17.96 1.84 14.25
CA VAL A 170 -18.19 2.92 15.24
C VAL A 170 -19.68 3.09 15.52
N THR A 171 -20.51 3.05 14.47
CA THR A 171 -21.97 3.20 14.62
C THR A 171 -22.65 1.97 15.19
N GLU A 172 -22.37 0.79 14.63
CA GLU A 172 -23.14 -0.43 14.91
C GLU A 172 -22.61 -1.21 16.11
N LYS A 173 -21.29 -1.26 16.31
CA LYS A 173 -20.66 -2.03 17.39
C LYS A 173 -20.38 -1.16 18.62
N LEU A 174 -19.74 -0.01 18.41
CA LEU A 174 -19.42 0.91 19.52
C LEU A 174 -20.61 1.79 19.91
N LYS A 175 -21.69 1.82 19.11
CA LYS A 175 -22.90 2.65 19.35
C LYS A 175 -22.57 4.15 19.52
N ALA A 176 -21.45 4.59 18.94
CA ALA A 176 -20.99 5.96 19.06
C ALA A 176 -21.84 6.90 18.20
N LYS A 177 -22.42 7.91 18.82
CA LYS A 177 -23.23 8.96 18.16
C LYS A 177 -22.42 10.23 17.92
N LYS A 178 -21.37 10.43 18.71
CA LYS A 178 -20.48 11.59 18.68
C LYS A 178 -19.04 11.12 18.64
N VAL A 179 -18.27 11.56 17.68
CA VAL A 179 -16.85 11.19 17.55
C VAL A 179 -15.96 12.40 17.43
N VAL A 180 -14.72 12.23 17.82
CA VAL A 180 -13.61 13.09 17.42
C VAL A 180 -12.92 12.43 16.23
N LEU A 181 -12.62 13.19 15.19
CA LEU A 181 -11.76 12.78 14.09
C LEU A 181 -10.43 13.50 14.23
N TYR A 182 -9.32 12.74 14.30
CA TYR A 182 -7.99 13.29 14.48
C TYR A 182 -7.06 12.71 13.41
N THR A 183 -6.81 13.47 12.36
CA THR A 183 -6.26 12.98 11.08
C THR A 183 -4.83 13.47 10.85
N ASP A 184 -3.93 12.58 10.40
CA ASP A 184 -2.66 12.97 9.80
C ASP A 184 -2.92 13.73 8.49
N ASN A 185 -2.70 15.05 8.51
CA ASN A 185 -2.93 15.91 7.36
C ASN A 185 -1.76 15.92 6.35
N SER A 186 -0.64 15.31 6.69
CA SER A 186 0.50 15.17 5.78
C SER A 186 0.39 13.94 4.87
N SER A 187 -0.44 12.97 5.24
CA SER A 187 -0.60 11.70 4.53
C SER A 187 -1.86 11.67 3.66
N ASP A 188 -1.71 11.35 2.37
CA ASP A 188 -2.86 11.17 1.46
C ASP A 188 -3.66 9.91 1.82
N TYR A 189 -3.01 8.86 2.32
CA TYR A 189 -3.64 7.70 2.95
C TYR A 189 -4.61 8.12 4.06
N ALA A 190 -4.13 8.84 5.05
CA ALA A 190 -4.95 9.26 6.18
C ALA A 190 -6.11 10.18 5.78
N LYS A 191 -5.84 11.12 4.84
CA LYS A 191 -6.87 11.98 4.26
C LYS A 191 -7.94 11.18 3.50
N GLY A 192 -7.54 10.10 2.80
CA GLY A 192 -8.43 9.19 2.09
C GLY A 192 -9.42 8.51 3.03
N ILE A 193 -8.91 7.88 4.09
CA ILE A 193 -9.74 7.25 5.14
C ILE A 193 -10.67 8.28 5.79
N ALA A 194 -10.13 9.44 6.20
CA ALA A 194 -10.91 10.50 6.85
C ALA A 194 -12.05 11.00 5.95
N LYS A 195 -11.80 11.18 4.65
CA LYS A 195 -12.80 11.58 3.65
C LYS A 195 -13.91 10.53 3.55
N ALA A 196 -13.54 9.25 3.41
CA ALA A 196 -14.49 8.16 3.31
C ALA A 196 -15.31 7.99 4.60
N PHE A 197 -14.65 8.11 5.76
CA PHE A 197 -15.32 8.10 7.06
C PHE A 197 -16.36 9.23 7.17
N ARG A 198 -16.00 10.49 6.88
CA ARG A 198 -16.92 11.63 6.91
C ARG A 198 -18.13 11.42 6.00
N SER A 199 -17.92 10.85 4.84
CA SER A 199 -19.01 10.59 3.88
C SER A 199 -19.99 9.51 4.38
N ALA A 200 -19.48 8.50 5.08
CA ALA A 200 -20.27 7.35 5.52
C ALA A 200 -20.90 7.54 6.91
N TYR A 201 -20.23 8.25 7.82
CA TYR A 201 -20.66 8.40 9.21
C TYR A 201 -21.87 9.32 9.32
N LYS A 202 -22.94 8.83 9.95
CA LYS A 202 -24.21 9.56 10.14
C LYS A 202 -24.35 10.23 11.51
N GLY A 203 -23.42 9.97 12.43
CA GLY A 203 -23.36 10.64 13.72
C GLY A 203 -22.72 12.03 13.63
N LYS A 204 -22.44 12.63 14.77
CA LYS A 204 -21.84 13.97 14.85
C LYS A 204 -20.32 13.89 15.04
N ILE A 205 -19.56 14.54 14.19
CA ILE A 205 -18.13 14.81 14.42
C ILE A 205 -18.05 16.08 15.24
N VAL A 206 -17.73 15.94 16.55
CA VAL A 206 -17.72 17.05 17.52
C VAL A 206 -16.41 17.81 17.55
N ALA A 207 -15.33 17.21 17.03
CA ALA A 207 -14.07 17.86 16.75
C ALA A 207 -13.42 17.18 15.52
N ASP A 208 -12.80 17.98 14.69
CA ASP A 208 -12.04 17.56 13.50
C ASP A 208 -10.65 18.21 13.60
N GLU A 209 -9.75 17.51 14.28
CA GLU A 209 -8.40 17.99 14.58
C GLU A 209 -7.39 17.31 13.63
N LYS A 210 -6.22 17.91 13.51
CA LYS A 210 -5.18 17.47 12.58
C LYS A 210 -3.83 17.45 13.27
N PHE A 211 -2.99 16.52 12.84
CA PHE A 211 -1.56 16.46 13.13
C PHE A 211 -0.78 16.23 11.83
N VAL A 212 0.52 16.23 11.89
CA VAL A 212 1.40 15.90 10.77
C VAL A 212 2.44 14.85 11.18
N ALA A 213 2.98 14.14 10.22
CA ALA A 213 4.08 13.20 10.45
C ALA A 213 5.25 13.90 11.16
N GLY A 214 5.84 13.24 12.15
CA GLY A 214 6.92 13.77 12.97
C GLY A 214 6.45 14.53 14.22
N ASP A 215 5.17 14.84 14.37
CA ASP A 215 4.66 15.42 15.62
C ASP A 215 4.89 14.46 16.79
N THR A 216 5.25 15.04 17.94
CA THR A 216 5.53 14.27 19.16
C THR A 216 4.69 14.68 20.37
N ASP A 217 4.12 15.88 20.36
CA ASP A 217 3.29 16.43 21.43
C ASP A 217 1.87 16.70 20.92
N PHE A 218 0.91 15.99 21.48
CA PHE A 218 -0.51 16.05 21.13
C PHE A 218 -1.37 16.56 22.29
N GLN A 219 -0.76 16.98 23.42
CA GLN A 219 -1.46 17.29 24.66
C GLN A 219 -2.44 18.45 24.51
N ALA A 220 -2.08 19.49 23.77
CA ALA A 220 -2.95 20.65 23.55
C ALA A 220 -4.25 20.26 22.85
N ALA A 221 -4.15 19.50 21.74
CA ALA A 221 -5.31 18.99 21.00
C ALA A 221 -6.13 18.01 21.85
N LEU A 222 -5.49 17.08 22.54
CA LEU A 222 -6.15 16.10 23.39
C LEU A 222 -6.87 16.77 24.59
N THR A 223 -6.28 17.80 25.20
CA THR A 223 -6.93 18.57 26.29
C THR A 223 -8.18 19.28 25.77
N LYS A 224 -8.12 19.89 24.60
CA LYS A 224 -9.28 20.50 23.93
C LYS A 224 -10.37 19.47 23.61
N MET A 225 -9.99 18.27 23.19
CA MET A 225 -10.92 17.15 22.94
C MET A 225 -11.56 16.67 24.26
N LYS A 226 -10.77 16.49 25.32
CA LYS A 226 -11.26 16.02 26.63
C LYS A 226 -12.40 16.87 27.17
N GLY A 227 -12.42 18.16 26.88
CA GLY A 227 -13.52 19.07 27.24
C GLY A 227 -14.81 18.88 26.45
N LYS A 228 -14.84 17.98 25.46
CA LYS A 228 -16.03 17.72 24.63
C LYS A 228 -16.71 16.41 25.03
N ASP A 229 -18.02 16.36 24.80
CA ASP A 229 -18.80 15.13 24.94
C ASP A 229 -18.69 14.30 23.64
N PHE A 230 -17.98 13.16 23.70
CA PHE A 230 -17.82 12.23 22.59
C PHE A 230 -17.72 10.77 23.06
N ASP A 231 -18.00 9.84 22.15
CA ASP A 231 -18.07 8.40 22.41
C ASP A 231 -16.83 7.65 21.96
N ALA A 232 -16.16 8.11 20.88
CA ALA A 232 -14.96 7.48 20.32
C ALA A 232 -14.06 8.51 19.62
N ILE A 233 -12.78 8.15 19.43
CA ILE A 233 -11.81 8.89 18.62
C ILE A 233 -11.50 8.04 17.39
N VAL A 234 -11.57 8.62 16.20
CA VAL A 234 -11.12 8.00 14.96
C VAL A 234 -9.82 8.68 14.54
N ILE A 235 -8.76 7.88 14.37
CA ILE A 235 -7.41 8.38 14.06
C ILE A 235 -6.92 7.75 12.76
N PRO A 236 -7.18 8.36 11.60
CA PRO A 236 -6.49 8.01 10.37
C PRO A 236 -5.03 8.50 10.44
N GLY A 237 -4.08 7.56 10.41
CA GLY A 237 -2.65 7.85 10.53
C GLY A 237 -1.83 6.58 10.68
N TYR A 238 -0.51 6.73 10.70
CA TYR A 238 0.44 5.66 10.87
C TYR A 238 0.77 5.41 12.34
N TYR A 239 1.37 4.26 12.62
CA TYR A 239 1.62 3.74 13.97
C TYR A 239 2.42 4.69 14.86
N THR A 240 3.37 5.42 14.31
CA THR A 240 4.29 6.26 15.09
C THR A 240 3.56 7.36 15.84
N GLU A 241 2.77 8.17 15.14
CA GLU A 241 2.00 9.27 15.75
C GLU A 241 0.77 8.72 16.47
N ALA A 242 0.04 7.77 15.85
CA ALA A 242 -1.15 7.21 16.44
C ALA A 242 -0.88 6.53 17.80
N GLY A 243 0.21 5.77 17.94
CA GLY A 243 0.63 5.19 19.21
C GLY A 243 0.97 6.24 20.26
N LYS A 244 1.69 7.30 19.90
CA LYS A 244 1.96 8.44 20.81
C LYS A 244 0.68 9.16 21.22
N ILE A 245 -0.26 9.36 20.28
CA ILE A 245 -1.57 9.95 20.59
C ILE A 245 -2.31 9.08 21.61
N VAL A 246 -2.35 7.75 21.41
CA VAL A 246 -2.93 6.82 22.37
C VAL A 246 -2.28 6.96 23.74
N ASN A 247 -0.95 6.95 23.80
CA ASN A 247 -0.19 7.09 25.04
C ASN A 247 -0.57 8.35 25.81
N GLN A 248 -0.58 9.49 25.11
CA GLN A 248 -0.90 10.80 25.73
C GLN A 248 -2.39 10.91 26.07
N ALA A 249 -3.31 10.40 25.24
CA ALA A 249 -4.74 10.39 25.52
C ALA A 249 -5.05 9.62 26.81
N ARG A 250 -4.50 8.41 26.96
CA ARG A 250 -4.65 7.61 28.20
C ARG A 250 -3.99 8.30 29.39
N GLY A 251 -2.85 8.98 29.19
CA GLY A 251 -2.21 9.79 30.23
C GLY A 251 -3.06 10.96 30.73
N LEU A 252 -3.92 11.49 29.87
CA LEU A 252 -4.90 12.54 30.22
C LEU A 252 -6.23 11.99 30.75
N GLY A 253 -6.38 10.65 30.88
CA GLY A 253 -7.62 10.01 31.33
C GLY A 253 -8.71 9.97 30.25
N ILE A 254 -8.36 9.99 28.99
CA ILE A 254 -9.28 9.76 27.86
C ILE A 254 -9.32 8.26 27.58
N ASP A 255 -10.31 7.55 28.18
CA ASP A 255 -10.44 6.10 28.10
C ASP A 255 -11.44 5.62 27.03
N LYS A 256 -11.92 6.54 26.20
CA LYS A 256 -12.84 6.25 25.09
C LYS A 256 -12.22 5.30 24.05
N PRO A 257 -13.04 4.51 23.32
CA PRO A 257 -12.58 3.73 22.19
C PRO A 257 -11.77 4.56 21.19
N ILE A 258 -10.67 4.01 20.71
CA ILE A 258 -9.88 4.59 19.62
C ILE A 258 -9.91 3.64 18.43
N VAL A 259 -10.22 4.17 17.25
CA VAL A 259 -10.39 3.38 16.03
C VAL A 259 -9.47 3.93 14.95
N GLY A 260 -8.66 3.05 14.34
CA GLY A 260 -7.73 3.39 13.26
C GLY A 260 -7.91 2.56 12.00
N GLY A 261 -7.14 2.89 10.99
CA GLY A 261 -6.98 2.10 9.78
C GLY A 261 -5.94 0.99 9.94
N ASP A 262 -5.54 0.40 8.81
CA ASP A 262 -4.51 -0.63 8.76
C ASP A 262 -3.11 -0.14 9.16
N GLY A 263 -2.87 1.16 9.18
CA GLY A 263 -1.66 1.78 9.70
C GLY A 263 -1.40 1.56 11.20
N PHE A 264 -2.32 0.93 11.95
CA PHE A 264 -2.10 0.55 13.36
C PHE A 264 -1.48 -0.85 13.51
N ASN A 265 -1.38 -1.61 12.42
CA ASN A 265 -0.79 -2.95 12.49
C ASN A 265 0.71 -2.90 12.80
N GLY A 266 1.15 -3.81 13.66
CA GLY A 266 2.54 -3.98 14.05
C GLY A 266 2.76 -3.79 15.55
N GLU A 267 3.83 -4.40 16.06
CA GLU A 267 4.23 -4.28 17.47
C GLU A 267 4.69 -2.85 17.81
N GLU A 268 5.17 -2.11 16.82
CA GLU A 268 5.68 -0.75 16.98
C GLU A 268 4.57 0.23 17.41
N PHE A 269 3.32 0.00 17.00
CA PHE A 269 2.18 0.76 17.53
C PHE A 269 2.07 0.57 19.05
N VAL A 270 2.21 -0.66 19.53
CA VAL A 270 2.17 -0.99 20.96
C VAL A 270 3.36 -0.39 21.70
N GLN A 271 4.55 -0.39 21.09
CA GLN A 271 5.74 0.24 21.66
C GLN A 271 5.54 1.75 21.85
N GLN A 272 4.95 2.45 20.88
CA GLN A 272 4.64 3.89 20.98
C GLN A 272 3.52 4.17 22.01
N ALA A 273 2.47 3.36 22.01
CA ALA A 273 1.34 3.51 22.93
C ALA A 273 1.65 3.08 24.36
N THR A 274 2.61 2.21 24.57
CA THR A 274 2.90 1.34 25.71
C THR A 274 1.81 0.28 25.96
N PRO A 275 2.18 -0.96 26.30
CA PRO A 275 1.20 -2.06 26.42
C PRO A 275 0.02 -1.74 27.33
N ALA A 276 0.26 -1.17 28.52
CA ALA A 276 -0.78 -0.86 29.50
C ALA A 276 -1.82 0.17 28.99
N LYS A 277 -1.43 1.06 28.07
CA LYS A 277 -2.28 2.09 27.47
C LYS A 277 -2.90 1.68 26.15
N ALA A 278 -2.38 0.62 25.50
CA ALA A 278 -2.90 0.07 24.27
C ALA A 278 -4.10 -0.85 24.53
N SER A 279 -5.18 -0.27 25.09
CA SER A 279 -6.45 -0.94 25.42
C SER A 279 -7.62 -0.17 24.82
N ASN A 280 -8.70 -0.89 24.51
CA ASN A 280 -9.89 -0.33 23.87
C ASN A 280 -9.55 0.31 22.51
N ILE A 281 -8.70 -0.40 21.75
CA ILE A 281 -8.22 0.01 20.43
C ILE A 281 -8.79 -0.94 19.38
N TYR A 282 -9.26 -0.37 18.28
CA TYR A 282 -9.84 -1.09 17.14
C TYR A 282 -9.18 -0.63 15.85
N TYR A 283 -8.86 -1.57 14.95
CA TYR A 283 -8.22 -1.20 13.69
C TYR A 283 -8.44 -2.25 12.60
N ILE A 284 -8.26 -1.85 11.35
CA ILE A 284 -8.42 -2.72 10.20
C ILE A 284 -7.11 -3.49 9.94
N SER A 285 -7.23 -4.75 9.55
CA SER A 285 -6.11 -5.59 9.11
C SER A 285 -6.49 -6.39 7.88
N GLY A 286 -5.56 -6.59 6.99
CA GLY A 286 -5.70 -7.46 5.81
C GLY A 286 -5.42 -8.94 6.10
N PHE A 287 -4.96 -9.25 7.31
CA PHE A 287 -4.59 -10.59 7.74
C PHE A 287 -4.92 -10.82 9.22
N SER A 288 -5.32 -12.04 9.56
CA SER A 288 -5.47 -12.49 10.94
C SER A 288 -4.79 -13.84 11.11
N SER A 289 -4.01 -13.99 12.18
CA SER A 289 -3.40 -15.26 12.57
C SER A 289 -4.32 -16.16 13.37
N THR A 290 -5.54 -15.70 13.71
CA THR A 290 -6.43 -16.39 14.64
C THR A 290 -7.84 -16.68 14.09
N VAL A 291 -8.33 -15.85 13.14
CA VAL A 291 -9.69 -15.95 12.59
C VAL A 291 -9.61 -16.19 11.08
N ASP A 292 -10.44 -17.08 10.59
CA ASP A 292 -10.55 -17.48 9.18
C ASP A 292 -9.19 -17.89 8.54
N VAL A 293 -8.34 -18.55 9.32
CA VAL A 293 -6.98 -18.93 8.91
C VAL A 293 -7.03 -20.12 7.95
N SER A 294 -6.75 -19.87 6.67
CA SER A 294 -6.68 -20.92 5.64
C SER A 294 -5.52 -21.89 5.87
N ALA A 295 -5.55 -23.05 5.21
CA ALA A 295 -4.43 -23.99 5.26
C ALA A 295 -3.10 -23.39 4.76
N LYS A 296 -3.16 -22.51 3.75
CA LYS A 296 -2.00 -21.74 3.27
C LYS A 296 -1.49 -20.76 4.32
N ALA A 297 -2.39 -20.02 4.95
CA ALA A 297 -2.05 -19.06 6.01
C ALA A 297 -1.40 -19.77 7.21
N LYS A 298 -1.88 -20.97 7.60
CA LYS A 298 -1.23 -21.78 8.66
C LYS A 298 0.22 -22.14 8.31
N LYS A 299 0.45 -22.62 7.08
CA LYS A 299 1.81 -22.95 6.61
C LYS A 299 2.72 -21.73 6.59
N PHE A 300 2.21 -20.58 6.11
CA PHE A 300 2.94 -19.31 6.15
C PHE A 300 3.31 -18.93 7.58
N LEU A 301 2.38 -18.99 8.53
CA LEU A 301 2.63 -18.70 9.95
C LEU A 301 3.74 -19.57 10.51
N GLU A 302 3.67 -20.88 10.27
CA GLU A 302 4.69 -21.84 10.72
C GLU A 302 6.06 -21.55 10.10
N ALA A 303 6.11 -21.33 8.78
CA ALA A 303 7.35 -21.05 8.07
C ALA A 303 7.98 -19.70 8.49
N TYR A 304 7.15 -18.66 8.67
CA TYR A 304 7.60 -17.35 9.11
C TYR A 304 8.21 -17.42 10.52
N LYS A 305 7.50 -18.03 11.47
CA LYS A 305 8.00 -18.23 12.84
C LYS A 305 9.28 -19.06 12.87
N ALA A 306 9.37 -20.12 12.09
CA ALA A 306 10.58 -20.92 12.00
C ALA A 306 11.80 -20.15 11.48
N LYS A 307 11.58 -19.23 10.52
CA LYS A 307 12.66 -18.44 9.95
C LYS A 307 13.04 -17.23 10.80
N TYR A 308 12.08 -16.59 11.48
CA TYR A 308 12.27 -15.33 12.18
C TYR A 308 12.08 -15.44 13.69
N ASN A 309 12.77 -16.41 14.32
CA ASN A 309 12.89 -16.55 15.78
C ASN A 309 11.54 -16.50 16.53
N ASN A 310 10.54 -17.16 16.00
CA ASN A 310 9.17 -17.21 16.56
C ASN A 310 8.40 -15.87 16.56
N GLU A 311 8.85 -14.91 15.73
CA GLU A 311 8.14 -13.65 15.49
C GLU A 311 6.77 -13.90 14.83
N GLU A 312 5.74 -13.18 15.26
CA GLU A 312 4.43 -13.22 14.61
C GLU A 312 4.45 -12.33 13.35
N PRO A 313 4.03 -12.83 12.19
CA PRO A 313 3.95 -12.00 10.99
C PRO A 313 2.81 -10.98 11.12
N SER A 314 3.12 -9.74 10.76
CA SER A 314 2.11 -8.70 10.59
C SER A 314 1.34 -8.88 9.27
N THR A 315 0.26 -8.10 9.09
CA THR A 315 -0.46 -8.03 7.80
C THR A 315 0.46 -7.64 6.64
N PHE A 316 1.45 -6.78 6.88
CA PHE A 316 2.42 -6.32 5.87
C PHE A 316 3.29 -7.47 5.36
N ALA A 317 3.80 -8.30 6.26
CA ALA A 317 4.55 -9.50 5.88
C ALA A 317 3.71 -10.46 5.02
N ALA A 318 2.45 -10.69 5.39
CA ALA A 318 1.55 -11.57 4.67
C ALA A 318 1.18 -11.03 3.27
N LEU A 319 0.95 -9.71 3.15
CA LEU A 319 0.64 -9.06 1.87
C LEU A 319 1.84 -9.07 0.92
N ALA A 320 3.05 -8.83 1.42
CA ALA A 320 4.26 -8.88 0.60
C ALA A 320 4.62 -10.32 0.16
N TYR A 321 4.40 -11.29 1.04
CA TYR A 321 4.51 -12.72 0.69
C TYR A 321 3.58 -13.06 -0.49
N ASP A 322 2.30 -12.71 -0.42
CA ASP A 322 1.36 -12.92 -1.52
C ASP A 322 1.76 -12.16 -2.79
N SER A 323 2.29 -10.95 -2.66
CA SER A 323 2.73 -10.12 -3.79
C SER A 323 3.87 -10.77 -4.58
N VAL A 324 4.82 -11.39 -3.90
CA VAL A 324 5.90 -12.16 -4.56
C VAL A 324 5.34 -13.39 -5.28
N TYR A 325 4.40 -14.11 -4.67
CA TYR A 325 3.76 -15.26 -5.33
C TYR A 325 2.90 -14.85 -6.53
N LEU A 326 2.24 -13.69 -6.49
CA LEU A 326 1.52 -13.10 -7.63
C LEU A 326 2.48 -12.81 -8.80
N VAL A 327 3.61 -12.14 -8.52
CA VAL A 327 4.65 -11.88 -9.52
C VAL A 327 5.23 -13.19 -10.06
N ALA A 328 5.54 -14.16 -9.20
CA ALA A 328 6.08 -15.45 -9.59
C ALA A 328 5.10 -16.22 -10.49
N ASN A 329 3.80 -16.22 -10.16
CA ASN A 329 2.78 -16.83 -10.99
C ASN A 329 2.65 -16.15 -12.36
N ALA A 330 2.72 -14.83 -12.40
CA ALA A 330 2.67 -14.05 -13.63
C ALA A 330 3.93 -14.20 -14.49
N ALA A 331 5.06 -14.57 -13.89
CA ALA A 331 6.33 -14.78 -14.59
C ALA A 331 6.41 -16.12 -15.34
N LYS A 332 5.46 -17.04 -15.11
CA LYS A 332 5.42 -18.31 -15.84
C LYS A 332 5.28 -18.06 -17.35
N GLY A 333 6.20 -18.61 -18.13
CA GLY A 333 6.24 -18.45 -19.59
C GLY A 333 6.58 -17.04 -20.08
N ALA A 334 6.77 -16.06 -19.19
CA ALA A 334 7.08 -14.69 -19.55
C ALA A 334 8.49 -14.55 -20.14
N LYS A 335 8.62 -13.74 -21.17
CA LYS A 335 9.90 -13.41 -21.84
C LYS A 335 10.40 -12.02 -21.47
N THR A 336 9.50 -11.15 -21.08
CA THR A 336 9.76 -9.75 -20.71
C THR A 336 8.96 -9.34 -19.46
N SER A 337 9.33 -8.22 -18.87
CA SER A 337 8.55 -7.60 -17.78
C SER A 337 7.14 -7.15 -18.25
N VAL A 338 6.99 -6.84 -19.54
CA VAL A 338 5.67 -6.52 -20.12
C VAL A 338 4.76 -7.76 -20.08
N ASP A 339 5.28 -8.95 -20.42
CA ASP A 339 4.50 -10.18 -20.31
C ASP A 339 4.07 -10.45 -18.86
N ILE A 340 4.96 -10.16 -17.89
CA ILE A 340 4.63 -10.29 -16.46
C ILE A 340 3.47 -9.34 -16.09
N LYS A 341 3.53 -8.08 -16.54
CA LYS A 341 2.45 -7.09 -16.35
C LYS A 341 1.13 -7.59 -16.94
N ASP A 342 1.16 -8.09 -18.17
CA ASP A 342 -0.04 -8.60 -18.86
C ASP A 342 -0.64 -9.83 -18.18
N ASN A 343 0.21 -10.69 -17.62
CA ASN A 343 -0.21 -11.87 -16.86
C ASN A 343 -0.75 -11.49 -15.49
N LEU A 344 -0.14 -10.51 -14.79
CA LEU A 344 -0.67 -9.95 -13.54
C LEU A 344 -2.08 -9.42 -13.74
N ALA A 345 -2.30 -8.62 -14.80
CA ALA A 345 -3.61 -8.03 -15.10
C ALA A 345 -4.72 -9.10 -15.34
N LYS A 346 -4.34 -10.30 -15.74
CA LYS A 346 -5.26 -11.43 -15.95
C LYS A 346 -5.51 -12.26 -14.69
N THR A 347 -4.85 -11.96 -13.56
CA THR A 347 -4.97 -12.74 -12.33
C THR A 347 -6.42 -12.75 -11.83
N LYS A 348 -6.96 -13.96 -11.64
CA LYS A 348 -8.27 -14.21 -11.06
C LYS A 348 -8.17 -15.34 -10.04
N ASN A 349 -8.85 -15.17 -8.90
CA ASN A 349 -8.97 -16.16 -7.84
C ASN A 349 -7.62 -16.77 -7.41
N PHE A 350 -6.58 -15.93 -7.35
CA PHE A 350 -5.31 -16.38 -6.79
C PHE A 350 -5.48 -16.57 -5.29
N GLU A 351 -5.36 -17.80 -4.84
CA GLU A 351 -5.45 -18.17 -3.43
C GLU A 351 -4.20 -17.73 -2.68
N GLY A 352 -4.27 -16.60 -1.97
CA GLY A 352 -3.20 -16.09 -1.12
C GLY A 352 -3.35 -16.48 0.34
N VAL A 353 -2.35 -16.15 1.14
CA VAL A 353 -2.41 -16.27 2.62
C VAL A 353 -3.29 -15.19 3.22
N THR A 354 -3.46 -14.08 2.52
CA THR A 354 -4.35 -12.96 2.86
C THR A 354 -5.74 -13.08 2.20
N GLY A 355 -6.10 -14.30 1.73
CA GLY A 355 -7.32 -14.57 0.98
C GLY A 355 -7.16 -14.42 -0.53
N ASP A 356 -8.26 -14.64 -1.25
CA ASP A 356 -8.26 -14.65 -2.71
C ASP A 356 -7.98 -13.27 -3.30
N THR A 357 -7.14 -13.23 -4.33
CA THR A 357 -6.80 -12.02 -5.07
C THR A 357 -7.27 -12.13 -6.53
N SER A 358 -8.01 -11.13 -6.97
CA SER A 358 -8.34 -10.89 -8.37
C SER A 358 -8.16 -9.41 -8.67
N PHE A 359 -7.46 -9.07 -9.73
CA PHE A 359 -7.35 -7.68 -10.15
C PHE A 359 -8.55 -7.25 -11.00
N ASP A 360 -9.09 -6.06 -10.73
CA ASP A 360 -10.07 -5.42 -11.57
C ASP A 360 -9.40 -4.80 -12.84
N LYS A 361 -10.20 -4.15 -13.69
CA LYS A 361 -9.70 -3.47 -14.91
C LYS A 361 -8.74 -2.30 -14.62
N HIS A 362 -8.63 -1.87 -13.39
CA HIS A 362 -7.74 -0.81 -12.93
C HIS A 362 -6.61 -1.33 -12.04
N HIS A 363 -6.42 -2.66 -11.99
CA HIS A 363 -5.39 -3.34 -11.20
C HIS A 363 -5.52 -3.15 -9.67
N ASN A 364 -6.73 -2.82 -9.19
CA ASN A 364 -7.06 -2.87 -7.78
C ASN A 364 -7.58 -4.26 -7.41
N THR A 365 -7.45 -4.63 -6.16
CA THR A 365 -8.05 -5.85 -5.62
C THR A 365 -9.17 -5.53 -4.63
N VAL A 366 -10.16 -6.42 -4.56
CA VAL A 366 -11.20 -6.42 -3.52
C VAL A 366 -10.88 -7.57 -2.58
N LYS A 367 -10.59 -7.24 -1.32
CA LYS A 367 -10.24 -8.22 -0.31
C LYS A 367 -11.18 -8.15 0.90
N THR A 368 -11.33 -9.29 1.55
CA THR A 368 -11.84 -9.37 2.91
C THR A 368 -10.84 -8.71 3.85
N ALA A 369 -11.33 -8.06 4.89
CA ALA A 369 -10.50 -7.49 5.94
C ALA A 369 -11.00 -7.95 7.32
N PHE A 370 -10.26 -7.61 8.35
CA PHE A 370 -10.60 -7.90 9.73
C PHE A 370 -10.65 -6.61 10.52
N MET A 371 -11.65 -6.47 11.40
CA MET A 371 -11.63 -5.48 12.47
C MET A 371 -11.00 -6.13 13.69
N MET A 372 -9.82 -5.66 14.05
CA MET A 372 -9.03 -6.16 15.17
C MET A 372 -9.41 -5.41 16.45
N THR A 373 -9.46 -6.13 17.57
CA THR A 373 -9.61 -5.54 18.91
C THR A 373 -8.33 -5.76 19.70
N MET A 374 -7.78 -4.68 20.25
CA MET A 374 -6.56 -4.72 21.06
C MET A 374 -6.82 -4.27 22.48
N ASN A 375 -6.33 -5.05 23.44
CA ASN A 375 -6.34 -4.72 24.87
C ASN A 375 -4.99 -5.10 25.49
N ASN A 376 -4.45 -4.23 26.35
CA ASN A 376 -3.14 -4.39 26.98
C ASN A 376 -2.02 -4.74 25.96
N GLY A 377 -2.06 -4.08 24.81
CA GLY A 377 -1.09 -4.28 23.73
C GLY A 377 -1.18 -5.62 23.00
N LYS A 378 -2.24 -6.40 23.24
CA LYS A 378 -2.45 -7.70 22.57
C LYS A 378 -3.75 -7.69 21.78
N VAL A 379 -3.73 -8.31 20.62
CA VAL A 379 -4.95 -8.59 19.86
C VAL A 379 -5.75 -9.63 20.62
N THR A 380 -6.97 -9.27 21.03
CA THR A 380 -7.87 -10.13 21.82
C THR A 380 -9.04 -10.67 21.01
N ALA A 381 -9.37 -10.04 19.89
CA ALA A 381 -10.40 -10.51 18.96
C ALA A 381 -10.13 -9.99 17.54
N ALA A 382 -10.69 -10.68 16.57
CA ALA A 382 -10.78 -10.24 15.19
C ALA A 382 -12.17 -10.59 14.65
N GLU A 383 -12.80 -9.67 13.92
CA GLU A 383 -14.07 -9.90 13.24
C GLU A 383 -13.88 -9.73 11.74
N THR A 384 -14.30 -10.71 10.94
CA THR A 384 -14.26 -10.61 9.48
C THR A 384 -15.19 -9.50 9.00
N VAL A 385 -14.69 -8.60 8.16
CA VAL A 385 -15.46 -7.53 7.51
C VAL A 385 -15.32 -7.65 5.99
N LYS A 386 -16.43 -7.47 5.29
CA LYS A 386 -16.50 -7.57 3.83
C LYS A 386 -16.83 -6.24 3.21
N PRO A 387 -16.41 -6.02 1.95
CA PRO A 387 -16.75 -4.83 1.17
C PRO A 387 -18.24 -4.54 1.06
#